data_fe97934b6d113e89d4ac4f8f68835d47
#
_entry.id   fe97934b6d113e89d4ac4f8f68835d47
#
_cell.length_a   1.000
_cell.length_b   1.000
_cell.length_c   1.000
_cell.angle_alpha   90.00
_cell.angle_beta   90.00
_cell.angle_gamma   90.00
#
_symmetry.space_group_name_H-M   'P 1'
#
loop_
_entity.id
_entity.type
_entity.pdbx_description
1 polymer ?
#
loop_
_entity_poly.entity_id
_entity_poly.type
_entity_poly.pdbx_seq_one_letter_code
_entity_poly.pdbx_strand_id
1 'polypeptide(L)'
;MNQFLAALALVLLVCVGLCAQSTNGDRERLERVRAYYETAQRFERGGNWSEAEKVWRTVLDLASDDARAWTNLGVALSRQSKTIEAIEAWNRAIAIDPKLAGPYFNLGLNLVKSSQYKAAISPLQRTLSIEPRNEGARRALALALIGSERFQEATREIAQLLAQSPRDAGLLELAAQSFMRQNRYAEAVLVLRRRLDLPGATSHLWAQYGDALDGASRTPEAAEAYRKAVELDPASPLVRYGLGYLYWKLYRYDDAERELIEVLRLDPKDPRAAFTLGDLYLTKGETQRSLPLLETAATAYPNEFDTRFALGRALMLSGDSKRGVDELRAAVKNNDAIADGHFQLGRALLRVGSETEGKQELKRAEALNEKRRAGEAERFRKKLP
;
A
#
# COMPACT_ATOMS: atom_id res chain seq x y z
N MET A 1 -43.78 -74.90 15.71
CA MET A 1 -42.52 -74.63 14.95
C MET A 1 -42.76 -73.91 13.64
N ASN A 2 -43.78 -74.29 12.83
CA ASN A 2 -44.04 -73.63 11.53
C ASN A 2 -44.59 -72.21 11.59
N GLN A 3 -45.33 -71.79 12.62
CA GLN A 3 -45.80 -70.41 12.73
C GLN A 3 -44.70 -69.40 13.11
N PHE A 4 -43.67 -69.82 13.85
CA PHE A 4 -42.54 -69.01 14.23
C PHE A 4 -41.57 -68.74 13.05
N LEU A 5 -41.39 -69.73 12.19
CA LEU A 5 -40.58 -69.62 10.96
C LEU A 5 -41.28 -68.74 9.93
N ALA A 6 -42.59 -68.78 9.80
CA ALA A 6 -43.35 -67.88 8.92
C ALA A 6 -43.33 -66.44 9.38
N ALA A 7 -43.40 -66.15 10.67
CA ALA A 7 -43.29 -64.83 11.24
C ALA A 7 -41.86 -64.24 11.04
N LEU A 8 -40.82 -65.04 11.23
CA LEU A 8 -39.40 -64.62 11.00
C LEU A 8 -39.12 -64.32 9.52
N ALA A 9 -39.68 -65.14 8.62
CA ALA A 9 -39.58 -64.92 7.17
C ALA A 9 -40.31 -63.62 6.73
N LEU A 10 -41.48 -63.33 7.33
CA LEU A 10 -42.19 -62.08 7.04
C LEU A 10 -41.43 -60.83 7.53
N VAL A 11 -40.82 -60.88 8.72
CA VAL A 11 -40.02 -59.82 9.28
C VAL A 11 -38.76 -59.58 8.44
N LEU A 12 -38.11 -60.65 7.98
CA LEU A 12 -36.94 -60.54 7.07
C LEU A 12 -37.32 -59.97 5.70
N LEU A 13 -38.46 -60.34 5.12
CA LEU A 13 -38.97 -59.79 3.88
C LEU A 13 -39.35 -58.31 4.01
N VAL A 14 -39.93 -57.91 5.12
CA VAL A 14 -40.25 -56.50 5.41
C VAL A 14 -38.98 -55.70 5.63
N CYS A 15 -37.97 -56.20 6.33
CA CYS A 15 -36.70 -55.57 6.53
C CYS A 15 -35.90 -55.40 5.19
N VAL A 16 -35.91 -56.47 4.36
CA VAL A 16 -35.28 -56.41 3.04
C VAL A 16 -36.02 -55.46 2.10
N GLY A 17 -37.34 -55.43 2.15
CA GLY A 17 -38.18 -54.50 1.41
C GLY A 17 -37.94 -53.00 1.82
N LEU A 18 -37.85 -52.75 3.13
CA LEU A 18 -37.54 -51.45 3.68
C LEU A 18 -36.11 -50.99 3.32
N CYS A 19 -35.13 -51.92 3.40
CA CYS A 19 -33.77 -51.63 2.94
C CYS A 19 -33.71 -51.37 1.43
N ALA A 20 -34.43 -52.14 0.62
CA ALA A 20 -34.47 -51.93 -0.85
C ALA A 20 -35.19 -50.62 -1.24
N GLN A 21 -36.25 -50.25 -0.51
CA GLN A 21 -36.94 -48.98 -0.71
C GLN A 21 -36.07 -47.76 -0.27
N SER A 22 -35.33 -47.88 0.84
CA SER A 22 -34.40 -46.83 1.28
C SER A 22 -33.26 -46.60 0.26
N THR A 23 -32.70 -47.67 -0.29
CA THR A 23 -31.64 -47.59 -1.31
C THR A 23 -32.14 -47.00 -2.65
N ASN A 24 -33.38 -47.25 -3.03
CA ASN A 24 -33.96 -46.72 -4.26
C ASN A 24 -34.28 -45.20 -4.10
N GLY A 25 -34.84 -44.80 -2.97
CA GLY A 25 -35.12 -43.42 -2.64
C GLY A 25 -33.82 -42.56 -2.54
N ASP A 26 -32.78 -43.12 -1.94
CA ASP A 26 -31.46 -42.46 -1.87
C ASP A 26 -30.84 -42.33 -3.26
N ARG A 27 -30.97 -43.31 -4.12
CA ARG A 27 -30.47 -43.24 -5.50
C ARG A 27 -31.21 -42.17 -6.32
N GLU A 28 -32.52 -42.11 -6.27
CA GLU A 28 -33.33 -41.08 -6.94
C GLU A 28 -32.96 -39.66 -6.43
N ARG A 29 -32.76 -39.53 -5.10
CA ARG A 29 -32.32 -38.27 -4.50
C ARG A 29 -30.94 -37.82 -5.05
N LEU A 30 -29.97 -38.74 -5.12
CA LEU A 30 -28.63 -38.46 -5.66
C LEU A 30 -28.67 -38.06 -7.16
N GLU A 31 -29.49 -38.75 -7.96
CA GLU A 31 -29.67 -38.40 -9.37
C GLU A 31 -30.29 -37.01 -9.53
N ARG A 32 -31.27 -36.63 -8.71
CA ARG A 32 -31.85 -35.27 -8.68
C ARG A 32 -30.81 -34.21 -8.27
N VAL A 33 -30.04 -34.46 -7.22
CA VAL A 33 -28.98 -33.56 -6.78
C VAL A 33 -28.01 -33.33 -7.92
N ARG A 34 -27.56 -34.40 -8.61
CA ARG A 34 -26.64 -34.29 -9.77
C ARG A 34 -27.24 -33.46 -10.90
N ALA A 35 -28.50 -33.67 -11.25
CA ALA A 35 -29.16 -32.89 -12.31
C ALA A 35 -29.26 -31.39 -11.96
N TYR A 36 -29.52 -31.07 -10.68
CA TYR A 36 -29.53 -29.68 -10.22
C TYR A 36 -28.13 -29.07 -10.21
N TYR A 37 -27.09 -29.81 -9.84
CA TYR A 37 -25.70 -29.36 -9.95
C TYR A 37 -25.36 -28.93 -11.38
N GLU A 38 -25.65 -29.78 -12.36
CA GLU A 38 -25.43 -29.49 -13.78
C GLU A 38 -26.22 -28.27 -14.23
N THR A 39 -27.44 -28.12 -13.75
CA THR A 39 -28.32 -26.98 -14.08
C THR A 39 -27.79 -25.67 -13.47
N ALA A 40 -27.39 -25.69 -12.19
CA ALA A 40 -26.80 -24.53 -11.53
C ALA A 40 -25.51 -24.07 -12.23
N GLN A 41 -24.60 -24.99 -12.53
CA GLN A 41 -23.38 -24.71 -13.29
C GLN A 41 -23.63 -24.17 -14.69
N ARG A 42 -24.73 -24.57 -15.34
CA ARG A 42 -25.14 -24.00 -16.63
C ARG A 42 -25.55 -22.54 -16.47
N PHE A 43 -26.33 -22.21 -15.44
CA PHE A 43 -26.69 -20.82 -15.14
C PHE A 43 -25.47 -19.96 -14.78
N GLU A 44 -24.53 -20.50 -14.02
CA GLU A 44 -23.26 -19.81 -13.67
C GLU A 44 -22.45 -19.49 -14.93
N ARG A 45 -22.28 -20.44 -15.83
CA ARG A 45 -21.59 -20.23 -17.13
C ARG A 45 -22.28 -19.19 -18.01
N GLY A 46 -23.61 -19.10 -17.92
CA GLY A 46 -24.41 -18.07 -18.59
C GLY A 46 -24.46 -16.72 -17.88
N GLY A 47 -23.82 -16.59 -16.71
CA GLY A 47 -23.87 -15.36 -15.89
C GLY A 47 -25.22 -15.14 -15.19
N ASN A 48 -26.12 -16.11 -15.20
CA ASN A 48 -27.45 -16.02 -14.62
C ASN A 48 -27.41 -16.37 -13.12
N TRP A 49 -26.75 -15.52 -12.33
CA TRP A 49 -26.44 -15.77 -10.92
C TRP A 49 -27.67 -15.90 -10.03
N SER A 50 -28.77 -15.21 -10.34
CA SER A 50 -30.02 -15.31 -9.60
C SER A 50 -30.68 -16.68 -9.78
N GLU A 51 -30.66 -17.24 -11.01
CA GLU A 51 -31.19 -18.58 -11.24
C GLU A 51 -30.26 -19.65 -10.67
N ALA A 52 -28.94 -19.47 -10.76
CA ALA A 52 -27.97 -20.34 -10.11
C ALA A 52 -28.21 -20.42 -8.59
N GLU A 53 -28.44 -19.27 -7.92
CA GLU A 53 -28.79 -19.22 -6.50
C GLU A 53 -30.00 -20.07 -6.17
N LYS A 54 -31.11 -19.93 -6.89
CA LYS A 54 -32.32 -20.69 -6.67
C LYS A 54 -32.08 -22.21 -6.75
N VAL A 55 -31.32 -22.60 -7.78
CA VAL A 55 -30.99 -24.02 -7.98
C VAL A 55 -30.04 -24.52 -6.89
N TRP A 56 -29.05 -23.75 -6.47
CA TRP A 56 -28.19 -24.14 -5.34
C TRP A 56 -28.96 -24.27 -4.03
N ARG A 57 -29.94 -23.41 -3.75
CA ARG A 57 -30.84 -23.58 -2.60
C ARG A 57 -31.66 -24.89 -2.70
N THR A 58 -32.15 -25.23 -3.90
CA THR A 58 -32.84 -26.52 -4.11
C THR A 58 -31.92 -27.72 -3.88
N VAL A 59 -30.65 -27.62 -4.27
CA VAL A 59 -29.65 -28.68 -3.93
C VAL A 59 -29.51 -28.82 -2.43
N LEU A 60 -29.42 -27.68 -1.71
CA LEU A 60 -29.26 -27.68 -0.25
C LEU A 60 -30.50 -28.13 0.50
N ASP A 61 -31.70 -27.97 -0.06
CA ASP A 61 -32.93 -28.57 0.48
C ASP A 61 -32.89 -30.11 0.41
N LEU A 62 -32.22 -30.65 -0.61
CA LEU A 62 -32.02 -32.08 -0.79
C LEU A 62 -30.78 -32.63 -0.05
N ALA A 63 -29.72 -31.82 0.08
CA ALA A 63 -28.41 -32.19 0.64
C ALA A 63 -27.85 -31.03 1.46
N SER A 64 -28.39 -30.80 2.64
CA SER A 64 -28.05 -29.65 3.51
C SER A 64 -26.61 -29.68 4.04
N ASP A 65 -25.96 -30.84 4.00
CA ASP A 65 -24.58 -31.08 4.43
C ASP A 65 -23.57 -31.10 3.28
N ASP A 66 -23.98 -30.65 2.08
CA ASP A 66 -23.08 -30.54 0.94
C ASP A 66 -22.27 -29.23 1.02
N ALA A 67 -21.03 -29.32 1.50
CA ALA A 67 -20.11 -28.18 1.61
C ALA A 67 -19.79 -27.52 0.25
N ARG A 68 -19.81 -28.30 -0.84
CA ARG A 68 -19.55 -27.75 -2.19
C ARG A 68 -20.74 -26.94 -2.68
N ALA A 69 -21.98 -27.42 -2.43
CA ALA A 69 -23.18 -26.66 -2.77
C ALA A 69 -23.24 -25.33 -2.01
N TRP A 70 -22.91 -25.33 -0.70
CA TRP A 70 -22.79 -24.11 0.09
C TRP A 70 -21.69 -23.16 -0.47
N THR A 71 -20.57 -23.71 -0.91
CA THR A 71 -19.49 -22.92 -1.52
C THR A 71 -19.97 -22.22 -2.79
N ASN A 72 -20.65 -22.95 -3.67
CA ASN A 72 -21.16 -22.42 -4.94
C ASN A 72 -22.33 -21.45 -4.74
N LEU A 73 -23.21 -21.71 -3.77
CA LEU A 73 -24.22 -20.73 -3.37
C LEU A 73 -23.58 -19.41 -2.95
N GLY A 74 -22.54 -19.46 -2.14
CA GLY A 74 -21.79 -18.27 -1.74
C GLY A 74 -21.19 -17.53 -2.95
N VAL A 75 -20.69 -18.25 -3.95
CA VAL A 75 -20.21 -17.62 -5.20
C VAL A 75 -21.35 -16.92 -5.94
N ALA A 76 -22.48 -17.59 -6.13
CA ALA A 76 -23.66 -17.03 -6.80
C ALA A 76 -24.19 -15.77 -6.08
N LEU A 77 -24.21 -15.78 -4.76
CA LEU A 77 -24.58 -14.63 -3.92
C LEU A 77 -23.59 -13.46 -4.04
N SER A 78 -22.28 -13.76 -4.00
CA SER A 78 -21.23 -12.75 -4.13
C SER A 78 -21.26 -12.04 -5.49
N ARG A 79 -21.58 -12.78 -6.56
CA ARG A 79 -21.74 -12.23 -7.91
C ARG A 79 -22.95 -11.30 -8.04
N GLN A 80 -23.91 -11.42 -7.15
CA GLN A 80 -25.08 -10.55 -7.04
C GLN A 80 -24.88 -9.41 -6.03
N SER A 81 -23.67 -9.23 -5.50
CA SER A 81 -23.35 -8.26 -4.45
C SER A 81 -24.06 -8.53 -3.09
N LYS A 82 -24.58 -9.73 -2.88
CA LYS A 82 -25.17 -10.18 -1.62
C LYS A 82 -24.06 -10.68 -0.67
N THR A 83 -23.20 -9.74 -0.28
CA THR A 83 -21.92 -10.04 0.40
C THR A 83 -22.10 -10.77 1.73
N ILE A 84 -23.07 -10.34 2.56
CA ILE A 84 -23.31 -10.93 3.88
C ILE A 84 -23.75 -12.38 3.75
N GLU A 85 -24.75 -12.64 2.90
CA GLU A 85 -25.25 -14.00 2.66
C GLU A 85 -24.16 -14.92 2.06
N ALA A 86 -23.30 -14.37 1.19
CA ALA A 86 -22.17 -15.11 0.62
C ALA A 86 -21.18 -15.56 1.70
N ILE A 87 -20.84 -14.67 2.64
CA ILE A 87 -19.96 -14.98 3.77
C ILE A 87 -20.59 -16.06 4.68
N GLU A 88 -21.88 -15.97 4.95
CA GLU A 88 -22.61 -16.97 5.73
C GLU A 88 -22.59 -18.36 5.05
N ALA A 89 -22.81 -18.40 3.72
CA ALA A 89 -22.76 -19.61 2.94
C ALA A 89 -21.36 -20.27 2.97
N TRP A 90 -20.30 -19.49 2.81
CA TRP A 90 -18.93 -20.02 2.89
C TRP A 90 -18.57 -20.46 4.31
N ASN A 91 -19.01 -19.76 5.35
CA ASN A 91 -18.81 -20.19 6.73
C ASN A 91 -19.55 -21.51 7.02
N ARG A 92 -20.73 -21.68 6.44
CA ARG A 92 -21.45 -22.95 6.54
C ARG A 92 -20.70 -24.09 5.85
N ALA A 93 -20.18 -23.85 4.64
CA ALA A 93 -19.32 -24.81 3.93
C ALA A 93 -18.10 -25.23 4.75
N ILE A 94 -17.42 -24.24 5.37
CA ILE A 94 -16.25 -24.47 6.24
C ILE A 94 -16.61 -25.32 7.47
N ALA A 95 -17.75 -25.05 8.06
CA ALA A 95 -18.23 -25.83 9.23
C ALA A 95 -18.52 -27.30 8.88
N ILE A 96 -19.01 -27.56 7.66
CA ILE A 96 -19.29 -28.91 7.17
C ILE A 96 -18.00 -29.64 6.78
N ASP A 97 -17.16 -29.01 5.96
CA ASP A 97 -15.86 -29.58 5.53
C ASP A 97 -14.70 -28.57 5.71
N PRO A 98 -14.00 -28.61 6.84
CA PRO A 98 -12.86 -27.77 7.11
C PRO A 98 -11.63 -28.04 6.22
N LYS A 99 -11.66 -29.10 5.39
CA LYS A 99 -10.57 -29.46 4.46
C LYS A 99 -10.85 -28.98 3.04
N LEU A 100 -11.99 -28.39 2.76
CA LEU A 100 -12.32 -27.83 1.47
C LEU A 100 -11.67 -26.44 1.32
N ALA A 101 -10.77 -26.25 0.35
CA ALA A 101 -10.05 -24.99 0.17
C ALA A 101 -10.92 -23.86 -0.42
N GLY A 102 -11.88 -24.22 -1.29
CA GLY A 102 -12.72 -23.27 -2.05
C GLY A 102 -13.42 -22.21 -1.21
N PRO A 103 -14.14 -22.55 -0.13
CA PRO A 103 -14.84 -21.54 0.67
C PRO A 103 -13.89 -20.59 1.39
N TYR A 104 -12.73 -21.06 1.86
CA TYR A 104 -11.70 -20.18 2.45
C TYR A 104 -11.14 -19.21 1.40
N PHE A 105 -10.86 -19.71 0.19
CA PHE A 105 -10.37 -18.87 -0.90
C PHE A 105 -11.37 -17.78 -1.27
N ASN A 106 -12.64 -18.15 -1.46
CA ASN A 106 -13.69 -17.21 -1.83
C ASN A 106 -13.95 -16.16 -0.73
N LEU A 107 -13.97 -16.60 0.54
CA LEU A 107 -14.07 -15.71 1.69
C LEU A 107 -12.91 -14.72 1.71
N GLY A 108 -11.68 -15.21 1.60
CA GLY A 108 -10.49 -14.38 1.60
C GLY A 108 -10.45 -13.39 0.43
N LEU A 109 -10.82 -13.83 -0.77
CA LEU A 109 -10.89 -12.97 -1.95
C LEU A 109 -11.98 -11.89 -1.82
N ASN A 110 -13.12 -12.22 -1.25
CA ASN A 110 -14.19 -11.26 -0.97
C ASN A 110 -13.75 -10.21 0.03
N LEU A 111 -13.06 -10.62 1.10
CA LEU A 111 -12.52 -9.72 2.12
C LEU A 111 -11.44 -8.77 1.53
N VAL A 112 -10.58 -9.26 0.62
CA VAL A 112 -9.63 -8.39 -0.10
C VAL A 112 -10.36 -7.35 -0.95
N LYS A 113 -11.39 -7.77 -1.71
CA LYS A 113 -12.20 -6.85 -2.54
C LYS A 113 -12.92 -5.78 -1.70
N SER A 114 -13.31 -6.11 -0.48
CA SER A 114 -13.95 -5.19 0.47
C SER A 114 -12.94 -4.42 1.32
N SER A 115 -11.64 -4.44 0.96
CA SER A 115 -10.54 -3.79 1.70
C SER A 115 -10.40 -4.23 3.16
N GLN A 116 -10.97 -5.38 3.53
CA GLN A 116 -10.86 -5.98 4.86
C GLN A 116 -9.60 -6.86 4.94
N TYR A 117 -8.45 -6.25 4.64
CA TYR A 117 -7.19 -6.94 4.41
C TYR A 117 -6.75 -7.82 5.59
N LYS A 118 -6.85 -7.31 6.83
CA LYS A 118 -6.46 -8.07 8.03
C LYS A 118 -7.27 -9.35 8.19
N ALA A 119 -8.58 -9.28 7.95
CA ALA A 119 -9.48 -10.42 8.05
C ALA A 119 -9.25 -11.45 6.92
N ALA A 120 -8.79 -11.02 5.74
CA ALA A 120 -8.52 -11.87 4.59
C ALA A 120 -7.32 -12.81 4.79
N ILE A 121 -6.35 -12.46 5.63
CA ILE A 121 -5.09 -13.19 5.78
C ILE A 121 -5.34 -14.64 6.23
N SER A 122 -6.08 -14.86 7.30
CA SER A 122 -6.29 -16.20 7.86
C SER A 122 -7.00 -17.16 6.88
N PRO A 123 -8.12 -16.81 6.22
CA PRO A 123 -8.72 -17.67 5.21
C PRO A 123 -7.77 -18.00 4.05
N LEU A 124 -6.99 -17.01 3.54
CA LEU A 124 -6.07 -17.24 2.45
C LEU A 124 -4.89 -18.13 2.86
N GLN A 125 -4.36 -17.97 4.06
CA GLN A 125 -3.37 -18.88 4.62
C GLN A 125 -3.92 -20.31 4.77
N ARG A 126 -5.19 -20.42 5.21
CA ARG A 126 -5.84 -21.73 5.30
C ARG A 126 -5.99 -22.36 3.91
N THR A 127 -6.38 -21.60 2.89
CA THR A 127 -6.38 -22.08 1.50
C THR A 127 -5.03 -22.65 1.11
N LEU A 128 -3.94 -21.90 1.34
CA LEU A 128 -2.58 -22.34 0.99
C LEU A 128 -2.08 -23.52 1.83
N SER A 129 -2.59 -23.71 3.03
CA SER A 129 -2.26 -24.90 3.83
C SER A 129 -2.89 -26.17 3.26
N ILE A 130 -4.02 -26.06 2.56
CA ILE A 130 -4.73 -27.16 1.90
C ILE A 130 -4.21 -27.34 0.46
N GLU A 131 -4.06 -26.23 -0.26
CA GLU A 131 -3.61 -26.16 -1.64
C GLU A 131 -2.36 -25.28 -1.76
N PRO A 132 -1.14 -25.76 -1.46
CA PRO A 132 0.09 -24.95 -1.44
C PRO A 132 0.45 -24.30 -2.78
N ARG A 133 -0.05 -24.83 -3.89
CA ARG A 133 0.20 -24.32 -5.26
C ARG A 133 -0.89 -23.41 -5.80
N ASN A 134 -1.87 -23.00 -4.98
CA ASN A 134 -2.94 -22.10 -5.40
C ASN A 134 -2.39 -20.69 -5.58
N GLU A 135 -2.02 -20.35 -6.83
CA GLU A 135 -1.46 -19.03 -7.17
C GLU A 135 -2.45 -17.88 -6.88
N GLY A 136 -3.74 -18.10 -7.14
CA GLY A 136 -4.78 -17.12 -6.87
C GLY A 136 -4.85 -16.73 -5.39
N ALA A 137 -4.79 -17.74 -4.51
CA ALA A 137 -4.77 -17.52 -3.06
C ALA A 137 -3.49 -16.81 -2.62
N ARG A 138 -2.34 -17.17 -3.19
CA ARG A 138 -1.06 -16.54 -2.88
C ARG A 138 -1.01 -15.07 -3.33
N ARG A 139 -1.54 -14.75 -4.52
CA ARG A 139 -1.69 -13.36 -4.98
C ARG A 139 -2.63 -12.55 -4.08
N ALA A 140 -3.77 -13.13 -3.72
CA ALA A 140 -4.72 -12.49 -2.82
C ALA A 140 -4.12 -12.28 -1.42
N LEU A 141 -3.34 -13.25 -0.90
CA LEU A 141 -2.62 -13.13 0.36
C LEU A 141 -1.57 -12.01 0.32
N ALA A 142 -0.79 -11.92 -0.76
CA ALA A 142 0.19 -10.85 -0.93
C ALA A 142 -0.49 -9.47 -0.90
N LEU A 143 -1.62 -9.29 -1.60
CA LEU A 143 -2.40 -8.06 -1.56
C LEU A 143 -2.96 -7.76 -0.16
N ALA A 144 -3.49 -8.77 0.54
CA ALA A 144 -3.99 -8.63 1.90
C ALA A 144 -2.88 -8.21 2.88
N LEU A 145 -1.69 -8.77 2.72
CA LEU A 145 -0.51 -8.43 3.53
C LEU A 145 -0.04 -7.00 3.25
N ILE A 146 -0.01 -6.56 1.99
CA ILE A 146 0.32 -5.16 1.62
C ILE A 146 -0.69 -4.21 2.22
N GLY A 147 -1.99 -4.47 2.05
CA GLY A 147 -3.05 -3.63 2.60
C GLY A 147 -3.11 -3.61 4.13
N SER A 148 -2.46 -4.59 4.80
CA SER A 148 -2.29 -4.67 6.25
C SER A 148 -0.94 -4.14 6.72
N GLU A 149 -0.12 -3.57 5.83
CA GLU A 149 1.23 -3.06 6.06
C GLU A 149 2.24 -4.14 6.54
N ARG A 150 1.95 -5.42 6.29
CA ARG A 150 2.83 -6.56 6.60
C ARG A 150 3.79 -6.83 5.41
N PHE A 151 4.53 -5.80 5.01
CA PHE A 151 5.31 -5.80 3.77
C PHE A 151 6.38 -6.89 3.71
N GLN A 152 7.00 -7.25 4.84
CA GLN A 152 8.01 -8.29 4.88
C GLN A 152 7.43 -9.68 4.54
N GLU A 153 6.22 -9.95 4.96
CA GLU A 153 5.53 -11.20 4.63
C GLU A 153 5.01 -11.17 3.19
N ALA A 154 4.49 -10.02 2.75
CA ALA A 154 4.08 -9.83 1.37
C ALA A 154 5.21 -10.13 0.38
N THR A 155 6.43 -9.61 0.65
CA THR A 155 7.58 -9.87 -0.23
C THR A 155 7.98 -11.35 -0.31
N ARG A 156 7.75 -12.15 0.74
CA ARG A 156 7.99 -13.61 0.71
C ARG A 156 7.01 -14.32 -0.22
N GLU A 157 5.72 -13.96 -0.14
CA GLU A 157 4.69 -14.54 -1.01
C GLU A 157 4.89 -14.14 -2.47
N ILE A 158 5.21 -12.87 -2.72
CA ILE A 158 5.52 -12.35 -4.06
C ILE A 158 6.76 -13.03 -4.65
N ALA A 159 7.79 -13.27 -3.85
CA ALA A 159 9.00 -13.95 -4.32
C ALA A 159 8.70 -15.37 -4.83
N GLN A 160 7.80 -16.11 -4.16
CA GLN A 160 7.39 -17.44 -4.62
C GLN A 160 6.63 -17.39 -5.95
N LEU A 161 5.79 -16.37 -6.14
CA LEU A 161 5.08 -16.14 -7.40
C LEU A 161 6.05 -15.74 -8.52
N LEU A 162 7.00 -14.85 -8.25
CA LEU A 162 8.02 -14.42 -9.21
C LEU A 162 9.00 -15.53 -9.59
N ALA A 163 9.17 -16.55 -8.74
CA ALA A 163 9.96 -17.74 -9.09
C ALA A 163 9.27 -18.56 -10.20
N GLN A 164 7.94 -18.54 -10.27
CA GLN A 164 7.16 -19.23 -11.30
C GLN A 164 6.92 -18.32 -12.53
N SER A 165 6.68 -17.04 -12.30
CA SER A 165 6.39 -16.05 -13.32
C SER A 165 7.34 -14.84 -13.24
N PRO A 166 8.61 -14.98 -13.63
CA PRO A 166 9.66 -13.97 -13.40
C PRO A 166 9.43 -12.63 -14.12
N ARG A 167 8.59 -12.62 -15.14
CA ARG A 167 8.29 -11.46 -15.99
C ARG A 167 6.86 -10.93 -15.78
N ASP A 168 6.18 -11.31 -14.69
CA ASP A 168 4.87 -10.76 -14.37
C ASP A 168 5.02 -9.30 -13.90
N ALA A 169 4.54 -8.38 -14.73
CA ALA A 169 4.65 -6.94 -14.51
C ALA A 169 3.99 -6.50 -13.19
N GLY A 170 2.79 -7.03 -12.91
CA GLY A 170 2.06 -6.68 -11.69
C GLY A 170 2.75 -7.18 -10.41
N LEU A 171 3.34 -8.37 -10.45
CA LEU A 171 4.11 -8.89 -9.31
C LEU A 171 5.40 -8.07 -9.06
N LEU A 172 6.07 -7.63 -10.12
CA LEU A 172 7.25 -6.78 -10.00
C LEU A 172 6.89 -5.42 -9.38
N GLU A 173 5.76 -4.82 -9.78
CA GLU A 173 5.26 -3.57 -9.19
C GLU A 173 4.87 -3.74 -7.71
N LEU A 174 4.17 -4.80 -7.35
CA LEU A 174 3.84 -5.12 -5.94
C LEU A 174 5.09 -5.37 -5.08
N ALA A 175 6.09 -6.05 -5.64
CA ALA A 175 7.38 -6.25 -4.97
C ALA A 175 8.08 -4.91 -4.73
N ALA A 176 8.15 -4.04 -5.74
CA ALA A 176 8.76 -2.72 -5.65
C ALA A 176 8.08 -1.87 -4.57
N GLN A 177 6.75 -1.78 -4.60
CA GLN A 177 5.98 -1.08 -3.59
C GLN A 177 6.31 -1.59 -2.19
N SER A 178 6.31 -2.92 -2.01
CA SER A 178 6.59 -3.54 -0.71
C SER A 178 8.01 -3.28 -0.22
N PHE A 179 9.01 -3.30 -1.11
CA PHE A 179 10.40 -2.98 -0.76
C PHE A 179 10.57 -1.50 -0.41
N MET A 180 9.97 -0.58 -1.18
CA MET A 180 10.04 0.85 -0.89
C MET A 180 9.42 1.18 0.47
N ARG A 181 8.28 0.58 0.82
CA ARG A 181 7.63 0.75 2.13
C ARG A 181 8.46 0.19 3.31
N GLN A 182 9.42 -0.69 3.04
CA GLN A 182 10.39 -1.21 4.00
C GLN A 182 11.72 -0.43 3.99
N ASN A 183 11.86 0.64 3.22
CA ASN A 183 13.10 1.37 2.96
C ASN A 183 14.21 0.47 2.36
N ARG A 184 13.82 -0.64 1.73
CA ARG A 184 14.71 -1.57 1.03
C ARG A 184 14.88 -1.11 -0.42
N TYR A 185 15.44 0.06 -0.58
CA TYR A 185 15.51 0.74 -1.87
C TYR A 185 16.39 0.01 -2.89
N ALA A 186 17.46 -0.64 -2.45
CA ALA A 186 18.33 -1.41 -3.36
C ALA A 186 17.57 -2.55 -4.04
N GLU A 187 16.73 -3.28 -3.29
CA GLU A 187 15.89 -4.33 -3.85
C GLU A 187 14.75 -3.77 -4.71
N ALA A 188 14.19 -2.63 -4.32
CA ALA A 188 13.20 -1.93 -5.15
C ALA A 188 13.78 -1.55 -6.52
N VAL A 189 15.02 -1.02 -6.56
CA VAL A 189 15.75 -0.72 -7.79
C VAL A 189 15.86 -1.94 -8.70
N LEU A 190 16.22 -3.11 -8.13
CA LEU A 190 16.39 -4.33 -8.93
C LEU A 190 15.08 -4.79 -9.58
N VAL A 191 13.97 -4.77 -8.84
CA VAL A 191 12.68 -5.23 -9.39
C VAL A 191 12.07 -4.21 -10.35
N LEU A 192 12.23 -2.91 -10.09
CA LEU A 192 11.78 -1.85 -10.99
C LEU A 192 12.57 -1.84 -12.29
N ARG A 193 13.87 -2.09 -12.25
CA ARG A 193 14.67 -2.26 -13.47
C ARG A 193 14.13 -3.40 -14.33
N ARG A 194 13.88 -4.58 -13.71
CA ARG A 194 13.26 -5.71 -14.41
C ARG A 194 11.89 -5.37 -14.99
N ARG A 195 11.09 -4.56 -14.26
CA ARG A 195 9.78 -4.10 -14.75
C ARG A 195 9.94 -3.16 -15.95
N LEU A 196 10.93 -2.28 -15.96
CA LEU A 196 11.24 -1.35 -17.06
C LEU A 196 11.74 -2.08 -18.31
N ASP A 197 12.35 -3.27 -18.17
CA ASP A 197 12.76 -4.11 -19.30
C ASP A 197 11.55 -4.81 -19.99
N LEU A 198 10.34 -4.64 -19.44
CA LEU A 198 9.09 -5.14 -20.03
C LEU A 198 8.37 -4.01 -20.79
N PRO A 199 7.51 -4.34 -21.77
CA PRO A 199 6.68 -3.35 -22.45
C PRO A 199 5.77 -2.58 -21.47
N GLY A 200 5.37 -1.35 -21.88
CA GLY A 200 4.44 -0.52 -21.13
C GLY A 200 5.09 0.29 -20.01
N ALA A 201 6.34 0.73 -20.19
CA ALA A 201 6.97 1.71 -19.32
C ALA A 201 6.21 3.04 -19.38
N THR A 202 5.77 3.53 -18.22
CA THR A 202 5.04 4.79 -18.06
C THR A 202 5.90 5.83 -17.36
N SER A 203 5.53 7.10 -17.48
CA SER A 203 6.13 8.20 -16.70
C SER A 203 6.15 7.87 -15.20
N HIS A 204 5.04 7.38 -14.66
CA HIS A 204 4.94 6.99 -13.25
C HIS A 204 5.93 5.88 -12.86
N LEU A 205 6.11 4.87 -13.71
CA LEU A 205 7.05 3.78 -13.45
C LEU A 205 8.50 4.27 -13.41
N TRP A 206 8.87 5.19 -14.33
CA TRP A 206 10.19 5.81 -14.34
C TRP A 206 10.40 6.69 -13.09
N ALA A 207 9.37 7.43 -12.66
CA ALA A 207 9.42 8.20 -11.42
C ALA A 207 9.62 7.29 -10.19
N GLN A 208 8.86 6.20 -10.07
CA GLN A 208 9.06 5.22 -8.99
C GLN A 208 10.48 4.62 -8.98
N TYR A 209 11.05 4.36 -10.16
CA TYR A 209 12.44 3.90 -10.28
C TYR A 209 13.42 4.98 -9.82
N GLY A 210 13.15 6.24 -10.15
CA GLY A 210 13.90 7.39 -9.64
C GLY A 210 13.84 7.51 -8.13
N ASP A 211 12.64 7.39 -7.53
CA ASP A 211 12.46 7.41 -6.07
C ASP A 211 13.26 6.30 -5.38
N ALA A 212 13.22 5.10 -5.95
CA ALA A 212 13.98 3.97 -5.42
C ALA A 212 15.51 4.20 -5.52
N LEU A 213 15.98 4.78 -6.62
CA LEU A 213 17.39 5.14 -6.80
C LEU A 213 17.83 6.22 -5.81
N ASP A 214 17.04 7.26 -5.61
CA ASP A 214 17.36 8.33 -4.65
C ASP A 214 17.37 7.80 -3.22
N GLY A 215 16.39 6.98 -2.84
CA GLY A 215 16.38 6.29 -1.56
C GLY A 215 17.57 5.35 -1.35
N ALA A 216 18.11 4.77 -2.43
CA ALA A 216 19.35 3.99 -2.43
C ALA A 216 20.62 4.86 -2.48
N SER A 217 20.51 6.19 -2.31
CA SER A 217 21.62 7.16 -2.40
C SER A 217 22.30 7.21 -3.78
N ARG A 218 21.56 6.89 -4.83
CA ARG A 218 22.01 6.95 -6.25
C ARG A 218 21.36 8.15 -6.94
N THR A 219 21.43 9.32 -6.31
CA THR A 219 20.74 10.55 -6.76
C THR A 219 21.03 10.97 -8.21
N PRO A 220 22.27 10.86 -8.75
CA PRO A 220 22.50 11.18 -10.16
C PRO A 220 21.70 10.29 -11.12
N GLU A 221 21.62 8.99 -10.84
CA GLU A 221 20.84 8.04 -11.65
C GLU A 221 19.34 8.24 -11.48
N ALA A 222 18.90 8.67 -10.28
CA ALA A 222 17.52 9.06 -10.04
C ALA A 222 17.10 10.24 -10.93
N ALA A 223 17.96 11.25 -11.07
CA ALA A 223 17.69 12.40 -11.96
C ALA A 223 17.55 11.96 -13.43
N GLU A 224 18.35 11.01 -13.90
CA GLU A 224 18.20 10.45 -15.24
C GLU A 224 16.89 9.67 -15.41
N ALA A 225 16.46 8.92 -14.39
CA ALA A 225 15.17 8.22 -14.40
C ALA A 225 14.00 9.22 -14.44
N TYR A 226 14.06 10.28 -13.63
CA TYR A 226 13.05 11.34 -13.66
C TYR A 226 13.04 12.12 -14.96
N ARG A 227 14.20 12.33 -15.61
CA ARG A 227 14.26 12.94 -16.95
C ARG A 227 13.49 12.10 -17.96
N LYS A 228 13.63 10.75 -17.91
CA LYS A 228 12.82 9.84 -18.72
C LYS A 228 11.32 9.94 -18.41
N ALA A 229 10.98 10.09 -17.14
CA ALA A 229 9.59 10.29 -16.73
C ALA A 229 9.01 11.60 -17.28
N VAL A 230 9.77 12.70 -17.28
CA VAL A 230 9.36 13.99 -17.87
C VAL A 230 9.26 13.90 -19.40
N GLU A 231 10.15 13.17 -20.08
CA GLU A 231 10.05 12.92 -21.53
C GLU A 231 8.73 12.23 -21.91
N LEU A 232 8.24 11.31 -21.08
CA LEU A 232 6.99 10.58 -21.28
C LEU A 232 5.73 11.37 -20.92
N ASP A 233 5.82 12.23 -19.91
CA ASP A 233 4.72 13.10 -19.47
C ASP A 233 5.25 14.50 -19.10
N PRO A 234 5.46 15.37 -20.11
CA PRO A 234 5.98 16.71 -19.90
C PRO A 234 5.03 17.65 -19.14
N ALA A 235 3.76 17.32 -19.07
CA ALA A 235 2.74 18.15 -18.44
C ALA A 235 2.48 17.79 -16.97
N SER A 236 3.16 16.78 -16.42
CA SER A 236 3.01 16.38 -15.03
C SER A 236 3.81 17.28 -14.07
N PRO A 237 3.16 18.12 -13.24
CA PRO A 237 3.86 18.93 -12.24
C PRO A 237 4.60 18.05 -11.23
N LEU A 238 4.03 16.89 -10.86
CA LEU A 238 4.62 15.98 -9.89
C LEU A 238 5.96 15.44 -10.36
N VAL A 239 6.03 14.98 -11.61
CA VAL A 239 7.26 14.39 -12.17
C VAL A 239 8.34 15.46 -12.39
N ARG A 240 7.95 16.64 -12.88
CA ARG A 240 8.87 17.78 -13.01
C ARG A 240 9.40 18.25 -11.67
N TYR A 241 8.53 18.31 -10.66
CA TYR A 241 8.99 18.63 -9.30
C TYR A 241 10.05 17.63 -8.82
N GLY A 242 9.83 16.34 -9.00
CA GLY A 242 10.81 15.30 -8.63
C GLY A 242 12.17 15.54 -9.30
N LEU A 243 12.17 15.83 -10.60
CA LEU A 243 13.42 16.16 -11.34
C LEU A 243 14.08 17.44 -10.81
N GLY A 244 13.33 18.51 -10.63
CA GLY A 244 13.82 19.78 -10.11
C GLY A 244 14.41 19.64 -8.71
N TYR A 245 13.74 18.88 -7.83
CA TYR A 245 14.23 18.58 -6.48
C TYR A 245 15.54 17.78 -6.51
N LEU A 246 15.68 16.79 -7.38
CA LEU A 246 16.90 16.01 -7.52
C LEU A 246 18.05 16.87 -8.05
N TYR A 247 17.80 17.76 -9.00
CA TYR A 247 18.79 18.72 -9.46
C TYR A 247 19.22 19.68 -8.34
N TRP A 248 18.28 20.14 -7.52
CA TRP A 248 18.60 20.94 -6.32
C TRP A 248 19.50 20.17 -5.34
N LYS A 249 19.20 18.92 -5.04
CA LYS A 249 20.05 18.03 -4.21
C LYS A 249 21.46 17.84 -4.78
N LEU A 250 21.59 17.84 -6.10
CA LEU A 250 22.86 17.69 -6.81
C LEU A 250 23.60 19.01 -7.00
N TYR A 251 23.11 20.12 -6.42
CA TYR A 251 23.65 21.47 -6.59
C TYR A 251 23.63 21.95 -8.06
N ARG A 252 22.84 21.33 -8.93
CA ARG A 252 22.63 21.74 -10.32
C ARG A 252 21.53 22.80 -10.36
N TYR A 253 21.83 23.97 -9.79
CA TYR A 253 20.84 25.00 -9.49
C TYR A 253 20.12 25.56 -10.72
N ASP A 254 20.84 25.72 -11.86
CA ASP A 254 20.21 26.24 -13.08
C ASP A 254 19.25 25.23 -13.72
N ASP A 255 19.55 23.93 -13.62
CA ASP A 255 18.65 22.87 -14.06
C ASP A 255 17.44 22.77 -13.14
N ALA A 256 17.65 22.86 -11.82
CA ALA A 256 16.58 22.88 -10.84
C ALA A 256 15.63 24.07 -11.04
N GLU A 257 16.18 25.27 -11.26
CA GLU A 257 15.41 26.50 -11.51
C GLU A 257 14.48 26.33 -12.71
N ARG A 258 15.00 25.80 -13.83
CA ARG A 258 14.18 25.58 -15.04
C ARG A 258 12.99 24.65 -14.79
N GLU A 259 13.23 23.51 -14.14
CA GLU A 259 12.15 22.55 -13.88
C GLU A 259 11.13 23.08 -12.87
N LEU A 260 11.58 23.75 -11.80
CA LEU A 260 10.71 24.31 -10.77
C LEU A 260 9.86 25.49 -11.27
N ILE A 261 10.42 26.35 -12.13
CA ILE A 261 9.63 27.39 -12.82
C ILE A 261 8.53 26.76 -13.66
N GLU A 262 8.83 25.69 -14.37
CA GLU A 262 7.84 25.00 -15.19
C GLU A 262 6.76 24.31 -14.34
N VAL A 263 7.11 23.79 -13.15
CA VAL A 263 6.11 23.33 -12.18
C VAL A 263 5.15 24.47 -11.81
N LEU A 264 5.68 25.63 -11.43
CA LEU A 264 4.86 26.79 -11.05
C LEU A 264 4.08 27.40 -12.22
N ARG A 265 4.52 27.19 -13.46
CA ARG A 265 3.74 27.55 -14.65
C ARG A 265 2.52 26.62 -14.81
N LEU A 266 2.68 25.33 -14.51
CA LEU A 266 1.62 24.32 -14.59
C LEU A 266 0.69 24.36 -13.37
N ASP A 267 1.24 24.53 -12.19
CA ASP A 267 0.52 24.71 -10.91
C ASP A 267 1.12 25.91 -10.14
N PRO A 268 0.59 27.12 -10.31
CA PRO A 268 1.13 28.34 -9.68
C PRO A 268 1.09 28.33 -8.14
N LYS A 269 0.38 27.38 -7.52
CA LYS A 269 0.24 27.26 -6.09
C LYS A 269 0.92 26.04 -5.50
N ASP A 270 1.72 25.28 -6.28
CA ASP A 270 2.45 24.12 -5.72
C ASP A 270 3.42 24.60 -4.64
N PRO A 271 3.14 24.30 -3.35
CA PRO A 271 3.93 24.85 -2.25
C PRO A 271 5.32 24.21 -2.14
N ARG A 272 5.48 23.00 -2.67
CA ARG A 272 6.76 22.27 -2.66
C ARG A 272 7.72 22.92 -3.66
N ALA A 273 7.22 23.22 -4.87
CA ALA A 273 7.99 23.93 -5.88
C ALA A 273 8.31 25.36 -5.43
N ALA A 274 7.35 26.05 -4.83
CA ALA A 274 7.57 27.38 -4.25
C ALA A 274 8.65 27.36 -3.16
N PHE A 275 8.60 26.39 -2.23
CA PHE A 275 9.63 26.23 -1.21
C PHE A 275 11.00 25.98 -1.82
N THR A 276 11.12 24.96 -2.69
CA THR A 276 12.42 24.54 -3.24
C THR A 276 13.04 25.63 -4.10
N LEU A 277 12.24 26.31 -4.93
CA LEU A 277 12.71 27.43 -5.74
C LEU A 277 13.05 28.67 -4.90
N GLY A 278 12.23 28.93 -3.86
CA GLY A 278 12.49 30.02 -2.92
C GLY A 278 13.79 29.82 -2.13
N ASP A 279 14.06 28.62 -1.64
CA ASP A 279 15.31 28.27 -0.96
C ASP A 279 16.52 28.32 -1.93
N LEU A 280 16.33 27.89 -3.18
CA LEU A 280 17.34 28.00 -4.23
C LEU A 280 17.71 29.47 -4.47
N TYR A 281 16.74 30.37 -4.61
CA TYR A 281 17.01 31.82 -4.77
C TYR A 281 17.65 32.44 -3.53
N LEU A 282 17.26 31.99 -2.35
CA LEU A 282 17.89 32.40 -1.10
C LEU A 282 19.39 32.00 -1.06
N THR A 283 19.69 30.79 -1.54
CA THR A 283 21.06 30.27 -1.66
C THR A 283 21.89 31.06 -2.70
N LYS A 284 21.27 31.45 -3.82
CA LYS A 284 21.89 32.33 -4.83
C LYS A 284 22.01 33.80 -4.38
N GLY A 285 21.46 34.19 -3.23
CA GLY A 285 21.42 35.57 -2.73
C GLY A 285 20.33 36.44 -3.38
N GLU A 286 19.43 35.85 -4.15
CA GLU A 286 18.35 36.52 -4.88
C GLU A 286 17.11 36.69 -3.98
N THR A 287 17.29 37.36 -2.83
CA THR A 287 16.29 37.45 -1.76
C THR A 287 14.93 38.00 -2.23
N GLN A 288 14.94 38.96 -3.17
CA GLN A 288 13.68 39.55 -3.70
C GLN A 288 12.83 38.53 -4.49
N ARG A 289 13.47 37.59 -5.18
CA ARG A 289 12.80 36.52 -5.91
C ARG A 289 12.34 35.39 -4.95
N SER A 290 13.11 35.20 -3.88
CA SER A 290 12.85 34.17 -2.87
C SER A 290 11.60 34.46 -2.02
N LEU A 291 11.42 35.70 -1.59
CA LEU A 291 10.38 36.07 -0.61
C LEU A 291 8.96 35.65 -1.00
N PRO A 292 8.39 36.00 -2.17
CA PRO A 292 7.02 35.67 -2.50
C PRO A 292 6.79 34.16 -2.59
N LEU A 293 7.81 33.40 -2.96
CA LEU A 293 7.76 31.95 -3.03
C LEU A 293 7.75 31.32 -1.64
N LEU A 294 8.61 31.78 -0.74
CA LEU A 294 8.64 31.30 0.65
C LEU A 294 7.39 31.71 1.44
N GLU A 295 6.80 32.87 1.18
CA GLU A 295 5.51 33.29 1.73
C GLU A 295 4.38 32.33 1.28
N THR A 296 4.38 31.93 0.00
CA THR A 296 3.43 30.93 -0.53
C THR A 296 3.60 29.58 0.18
N ALA A 297 4.84 29.11 0.30
CA ALA A 297 5.13 27.84 0.97
C ALA A 297 4.77 27.87 2.46
N ALA A 298 5.12 28.93 3.20
CA ALA A 298 4.83 29.07 4.61
C ALA A 298 3.32 29.23 4.91
N THR A 299 2.57 29.78 3.97
CA THR A 299 1.09 29.85 4.06
C THR A 299 0.47 28.46 3.92
N ALA A 300 0.99 27.64 3.01
CA ALA A 300 0.50 26.29 2.79
C ALA A 300 0.93 25.31 3.91
N TYR A 301 2.14 25.48 4.43
CA TYR A 301 2.73 24.62 5.48
C TYR A 301 3.09 25.42 6.75
N PRO A 302 2.09 25.98 7.47
CA PRO A 302 2.35 26.91 8.57
C PRO A 302 3.04 26.28 9.79
N ASN A 303 3.00 24.98 9.91
CA ASN A 303 3.58 24.23 11.02
C ASN A 303 4.88 23.50 10.66
N GLU A 304 5.39 23.69 9.44
CA GLU A 304 6.67 23.11 9.02
C GLU A 304 7.82 24.02 9.43
N PHE A 305 8.86 23.43 10.06
CA PHE A 305 10.06 24.16 10.47
C PHE A 305 10.74 24.79 9.26
N ASP A 306 11.00 24.02 8.20
CA ASP A 306 11.84 24.44 7.07
C ASP A 306 11.24 25.64 6.34
N THR A 307 9.92 25.68 6.13
CA THR A 307 9.27 26.80 5.44
C THR A 307 9.33 28.09 6.25
N ARG A 308 9.05 28.04 7.55
CA ARG A 308 9.15 29.18 8.46
C ARG A 308 10.59 29.66 8.61
N PHE A 309 11.51 28.72 8.74
CA PHE A 309 12.94 29.02 8.87
C PHE A 309 13.49 29.72 7.63
N ALA A 310 13.22 29.19 6.43
CA ALA A 310 13.66 29.81 5.18
C ALA A 310 13.03 31.19 4.99
N LEU A 311 11.73 31.36 5.26
CA LEU A 311 11.07 32.66 5.19
C LEU A 311 11.67 33.66 6.18
N GLY A 312 11.90 33.24 7.43
CA GLY A 312 12.52 34.08 8.46
C GLY A 312 13.91 34.56 8.04
N ARG A 313 14.74 33.68 7.45
CA ARG A 313 16.05 34.05 6.91
C ARG A 313 15.94 35.04 5.75
N ALA A 314 15.02 34.81 4.82
CA ALA A 314 14.78 35.71 3.69
C ALA A 314 14.36 37.13 4.15
N LEU A 315 13.45 37.20 5.12
CA LEU A 315 13.00 38.46 5.73
C LEU A 315 14.13 39.18 6.45
N MET A 316 14.99 38.48 7.18
CA MET A 316 16.17 39.08 7.81
C MET A 316 17.15 39.67 6.78
N LEU A 317 17.30 39.00 5.63
CA LEU A 317 18.17 39.48 4.55
C LEU A 317 17.56 40.63 3.77
N SER A 318 16.25 40.70 3.62
CA SER A 318 15.54 41.82 2.97
C SER A 318 15.46 43.07 3.84
N GLY A 319 15.77 42.97 5.14
CA GLY A 319 15.69 44.08 6.09
C GLY A 319 14.41 44.11 6.92
N ASP A 320 13.42 43.27 6.65
CA ASP A 320 12.20 43.13 7.49
C ASP A 320 12.52 42.28 8.74
N SER A 321 13.35 42.83 9.60
CA SER A 321 13.90 42.13 10.75
C SER A 321 12.80 41.74 11.78
N LYS A 322 11.72 42.53 11.88
CA LYS A 322 10.63 42.23 12.81
C LYS A 322 9.89 40.95 12.41
N ARG A 323 9.40 40.91 11.15
CA ARG A 323 8.76 39.69 10.64
C ARG A 323 9.73 38.52 10.58
N GLY A 324 11.01 38.77 10.27
CA GLY A 324 12.03 37.73 10.26
C GLY A 324 12.21 37.05 11.61
N VAL A 325 12.22 37.82 12.72
CA VAL A 325 12.24 37.26 14.10
C VAL A 325 10.99 36.46 14.38
N ASP A 326 9.81 36.97 14.01
CA ASP A 326 8.54 36.28 14.25
C ASP A 326 8.49 34.92 13.54
N GLU A 327 8.94 34.85 12.28
CA GLU A 327 8.98 33.60 11.51
C GLU A 327 10.03 32.61 12.08
N LEU A 328 11.23 33.08 12.45
CA LEU A 328 12.25 32.23 13.09
C LEU A 328 11.77 31.70 14.45
N ARG A 329 11.05 32.51 15.24
CA ARG A 329 10.44 32.08 16.49
C ARG A 329 9.37 31.01 16.26
N ALA A 330 8.53 31.17 15.22
CA ALA A 330 7.56 30.17 14.80
C ALA A 330 8.25 28.88 14.36
N ALA A 331 9.34 28.95 13.61
CA ALA A 331 10.12 27.77 13.21
C ALA A 331 10.63 26.99 14.41
N VAL A 332 11.29 27.68 15.37
CA VAL A 332 11.78 27.05 16.60
C VAL A 332 10.64 26.45 17.44
N LYS A 333 9.48 27.11 17.50
CA LYS A 333 8.29 26.56 18.16
C LYS A 333 7.80 25.27 17.51
N ASN A 334 7.89 25.15 16.20
CA ASN A 334 7.47 23.97 15.45
C ASN A 334 8.44 22.79 15.66
N ASN A 335 9.74 23.09 15.79
CA ASN A 335 10.76 22.10 16.11
C ASN A 335 11.93 22.74 16.92
N ASP A 336 11.91 22.55 18.22
CA ASP A 336 12.90 23.11 19.15
C ASP A 336 14.19 22.27 19.29
N ALA A 337 14.28 21.17 18.58
CA ALA A 337 15.47 20.31 18.59
C ALA A 337 16.53 20.69 17.54
N ILE A 338 16.22 21.64 16.67
CA ILE A 338 17.11 22.05 15.58
C ILE A 338 18.01 23.21 16.04
N ALA A 339 19.28 22.92 16.24
CA ALA A 339 20.26 23.89 16.73
C ALA A 339 20.40 25.12 15.82
N ASP A 340 20.32 24.95 14.48
CA ASP A 340 20.44 26.06 13.54
C ASP A 340 19.25 27.02 13.65
N GLY A 341 18.05 26.54 13.95
CA GLY A 341 16.88 27.38 14.24
C GLY A 341 17.13 28.36 15.39
N HIS A 342 17.59 27.84 16.53
CA HIS A 342 17.96 28.64 17.71
C HIS A 342 19.12 29.61 17.39
N PHE A 343 20.10 29.14 16.63
CA PHE A 343 21.25 29.99 16.25
C PHE A 343 20.80 31.18 15.40
N GLN A 344 19.99 30.95 14.36
CA GLN A 344 19.50 32.04 13.49
C GLN A 344 18.53 32.97 14.24
N LEU A 345 17.66 32.42 15.10
CA LEU A 345 16.76 33.22 15.94
C LEU A 345 17.58 34.09 16.90
N GLY A 346 18.59 33.51 17.58
CA GLY A 346 19.46 34.25 18.48
C GLY A 346 20.19 35.41 17.80
N ARG A 347 20.73 35.19 16.60
CA ARG A 347 21.36 36.27 15.80
C ARG A 347 20.36 37.33 15.37
N ALA A 348 19.16 36.91 14.97
CA ALA A 348 18.10 37.84 14.59
C ALA A 348 17.67 38.73 15.76
N LEU A 349 17.48 38.14 16.94
CA LEU A 349 17.14 38.86 18.17
C LEU A 349 18.23 39.89 18.58
N LEU A 350 19.51 39.51 18.51
CA LEU A 350 20.59 40.44 18.77
C LEU A 350 20.58 41.61 17.80
N ARG A 351 20.28 41.37 16.51
CA ARG A 351 20.21 42.41 15.50
C ARG A 351 19.08 43.41 15.73
N VAL A 352 17.96 42.97 16.35
CA VAL A 352 16.83 43.85 16.71
C VAL A 352 16.93 44.43 18.13
N GLY A 353 18.07 44.22 18.83
CA GLY A 353 18.33 44.76 20.18
C GLY A 353 17.77 43.94 21.35
N SER A 354 17.23 42.73 21.11
CA SER A 354 16.74 41.84 22.14
C SER A 354 17.86 40.97 22.73
N GLU A 355 18.85 41.62 23.36
CA GLU A 355 20.11 40.97 23.76
C GLU A 355 19.94 39.76 24.69
N THR A 356 19.07 39.86 25.71
CA THR A 356 18.90 38.81 26.71
C THR A 356 18.35 37.54 26.07
N GLU A 357 17.27 37.67 25.31
CA GLU A 357 16.63 36.55 24.58
C GLU A 357 17.59 35.98 23.53
N GLY A 358 18.28 36.86 22.79
CA GLY A 358 19.22 36.43 21.76
C GLY A 358 20.37 35.59 22.32
N LYS A 359 20.95 35.99 23.47
CA LYS A 359 22.01 35.22 24.18
C LYS A 359 21.47 33.87 24.70
N GLN A 360 20.22 33.82 25.14
CA GLN A 360 19.59 32.56 25.58
C GLN A 360 19.42 31.58 24.40
N GLU A 361 18.93 32.05 23.28
CA GLU A 361 18.76 31.22 22.08
C GLU A 361 20.11 30.70 21.54
N LEU A 362 21.16 31.52 21.53
CA LEU A 362 22.50 31.07 21.15
C LEU A 362 23.06 30.00 22.09
N LYS A 363 22.86 30.15 23.39
CA LYS A 363 23.25 29.13 24.37
C LYS A 363 22.50 27.82 24.20
N ARG A 364 21.21 27.89 23.83
CA ARG A 364 20.40 26.71 23.51
C ARG A 364 20.90 26.00 22.26
N ALA A 365 21.26 26.75 21.21
CA ALA A 365 21.87 26.21 19.99
C ALA A 365 23.18 25.46 20.29
N GLU A 366 24.02 26.01 21.16
CA GLU A 366 25.29 25.39 21.59
C GLU A 366 25.03 24.08 22.33
N ALA A 367 24.15 24.07 23.32
CA ALA A 367 23.77 22.86 24.06
C ALA A 367 23.22 21.75 23.16
N LEU A 368 22.39 22.09 22.16
CA LEU A 368 21.87 21.13 21.18
C LEU A 368 22.99 20.53 20.31
N ASN A 369 23.95 21.35 19.89
CA ASN A 369 25.11 20.90 19.13
C ASN A 369 26.03 19.98 19.95
N GLU A 370 26.27 20.29 21.22
CA GLU A 370 27.02 19.43 22.14
C GLU A 370 26.34 18.07 22.32
N LYS A 371 25.02 18.06 22.58
CA LYS A 371 24.23 16.82 22.70
C LYS A 371 24.32 15.98 21.43
N ARG A 372 24.25 16.60 20.25
CA ARG A 372 24.40 15.90 18.97
C ARG A 372 25.77 15.26 18.83
N ARG A 373 26.85 16.01 19.08
CA ARG A 373 28.24 15.50 19.03
C ARG A 373 28.47 14.35 19.99
N ALA A 374 27.96 14.45 21.23
CA ALA A 374 28.04 13.39 22.23
C ALA A 374 27.32 12.10 21.74
N GLY A 375 26.13 12.25 21.17
CA GLY A 375 25.38 11.11 20.61
C GLY A 375 26.06 10.45 19.39
N GLU A 376 26.69 11.25 18.51
CA GLU A 376 27.48 10.75 17.40
C GLU A 376 28.72 9.99 17.88
N ALA A 377 29.44 10.52 18.88
CA ALA A 377 30.59 9.86 19.48
C ALA A 377 30.23 8.52 20.16
N GLU A 378 29.08 8.46 20.84
CA GLU A 378 28.58 7.22 21.46
C GLU A 378 28.22 6.17 20.39
N ARG A 379 27.54 6.57 19.30
CA ARG A 379 27.22 5.67 18.18
C ARG A 379 28.48 5.14 17.52
N PHE A 380 29.49 5.97 17.38
CA PHE A 380 30.79 5.56 16.82
C PHE A 380 31.49 4.53 17.74
N ARG A 381 31.49 4.77 19.07
CA ARG A 381 32.05 3.81 20.03
C ARG A 381 31.36 2.44 20.00
N LYS A 382 30.04 2.42 19.84
CA LYS A 382 29.24 1.16 19.74
C LYS A 382 29.47 0.38 18.45
N LYS A 383 30.08 1.00 17.42
CA LYS A 383 30.40 0.37 16.12
C LYS A 383 31.85 -0.12 16.03
N LEU A 384 32.69 0.21 16.99
CA LEU A 384 34.03 -0.36 17.08
C LEU A 384 33.94 -1.77 17.66
N PRO A 385 34.62 -2.77 17.02
CA PRO A 385 34.57 -4.18 17.45
C PRO A 385 35.18 -4.38 18.83
#